data_7a0b6c15a753e65878a3818f4d8b2612
#
_entry.id   7a0b6c15a753e65878a3818f4d8b2612
#
_cell.length_a   1.000
_cell.length_b   1.000
_cell.length_c   1.000
_cell.angle_alpha   90.00
_cell.angle_beta   90.00
_cell.angle_gamma   90.00
#
_symmetry.space_group_name_H-M   'P 1'
#
loop_
_entity.id
_entity.type
_entity.pdbx_description
1 polymer ?
#
loop_
_entity_poly.entity_id
_entity_poly.type
_entity_poly.pdbx_seq_one_letter_code
_entity_poly.pdbx_strand_id
1 'polypeptide(L)'
;MSKKSNFTTIGASTRLMNSMAVAIDNMIEEVKKPVDPEVSGSARKAELQSIKQTAIDCKELIVERQRLEQMVKDLKQNGEIEAAKDYSSGFAERFSK
;
A
#
# COMPACT_ATOMS: atom_id res chain seq x y z
N MET A 1 -21.43 -19.50 -3.52
CA MET A 1 -21.27 -19.11 -3.85
C MET A 1 -20.56 -18.58 -4.42
N SER A 2 -20.51 -18.18 -4.86
CA SER A 2 -19.80 -17.68 -5.54
C SER A 2 -19.20 -16.50 -5.24
N LYS A 3 -18.31 -16.43 -4.42
CA LYS A 3 -17.65 -15.33 -4.13
C LYS A 3 -16.86 -14.83 -5.19
N LYS A 4 -16.41 -15.60 -6.11
CA LYS A 4 -15.65 -15.16 -7.22
C LYS A 4 -16.39 -14.21 -8.05
N SER A 5 -17.68 -14.39 -8.20
CA SER A 5 -18.43 -13.51 -9.06
C SER A 5 -18.59 -12.14 -8.44
N ASN A 6 -18.25 -12.00 -7.16
CA ASN A 6 -18.30 -10.70 -6.51
C ASN A 6 -16.98 -9.99 -6.49
N PHE A 7 -15.94 -10.61 -7.01
CA PHE A 7 -14.65 -9.97 -7.04
C PHE A 7 -14.59 -8.92 -8.13
N THR A 8 -14.11 -7.74 -7.81
CA THR A 8 -13.81 -6.71 -8.79
C THR A 8 -12.48 -6.10 -8.44
N THR A 9 -11.81 -5.59 -9.44
CA THR A 9 -10.53 -4.95 -9.22
C THR A 9 -10.71 -3.70 -8.36
N ILE A 10 -11.76 -2.94 -8.63
CA ILE A 10 -12.03 -1.75 -7.83
C ILE A 10 -12.30 -2.12 -6.38
N GLY A 11 -13.11 -3.15 -6.16
CA GLY A 11 -13.42 -3.57 -4.79
C GLY A 11 -12.21 -4.03 -4.03
N ALA A 12 -11.39 -4.86 -4.67
CA ALA A 12 -10.18 -5.35 -4.02
C ALA A 12 -9.19 -4.22 -3.76
N SER A 13 -9.04 -3.32 -4.73
CA SER A 13 -8.14 -2.18 -4.58
C SER A 13 -8.59 -1.26 -3.46
N THR A 14 -9.90 -1.06 -3.34
CA THR A 14 -10.43 -0.21 -2.29
C THR A 14 -10.15 -0.82 -0.91
N ARG A 15 -10.36 -2.14 -0.80
CA ARG A 15 -10.07 -2.81 0.47
C ARG A 15 -8.59 -2.71 0.81
N LEU A 16 -7.73 -2.87 -0.20
CA LEU A 16 -6.31 -2.76 0.02
C LEU A 16 -5.93 -1.34 0.45
N MET A 17 -6.51 -0.33 -0.21
CA MET A 17 -6.24 1.04 0.16
C MET A 17 -6.63 1.33 1.60
N ASN A 18 -7.75 0.77 2.04
CA ASN A 18 -8.17 0.96 3.42
C ASN A 18 -7.20 0.29 4.40
N SER A 19 -6.72 -0.90 4.05
CA SER A 19 -5.74 -1.59 4.87
C SER A 19 -4.43 -0.82 4.90
N MET A 20 -4.04 -0.26 3.77
CA MET A 20 -2.82 0.52 3.71
C MET A 20 -2.93 1.77 4.58
N ALA A 21 -4.10 2.40 4.62
CA ALA A 21 -4.29 3.57 5.46
C ALA A 21 -4.07 3.23 6.92
N VAL A 22 -4.58 2.08 7.36
CA VAL A 22 -4.36 1.64 8.74
C VAL A 22 -2.89 1.39 9.00
N ALA A 23 -2.23 0.72 8.07
CA ALA A 23 -0.80 0.43 8.22
C ALA A 23 0.02 1.72 8.27
N ILE A 24 -0.33 2.70 7.42
CA ILE A 24 0.35 3.97 7.41
C ILE A 24 0.19 4.66 8.77
N ASP A 25 -1.02 4.68 9.30
CA ASP A 25 -1.26 5.29 10.61
C ASP A 25 -0.46 4.60 11.70
N ASN A 26 -0.38 3.28 11.65
CA ASN A 26 0.40 2.54 12.64
C ASN A 26 1.88 2.88 12.55
N MET A 27 2.38 3.02 11.33
CA MET A 27 3.78 3.39 11.13
C MET A 27 4.07 4.79 11.61
N ILE A 28 3.14 5.72 11.38
CA ILE A 28 3.31 7.08 11.85
C ILE A 28 3.40 7.09 13.37
N GLU A 29 2.57 6.30 14.03
CA GLU A 29 2.62 6.23 15.49
C GLU A 29 3.93 5.64 15.97
N GLU A 30 4.45 4.66 15.24
CA GLU A 30 5.73 4.08 15.61
C GLU A 30 6.87 5.09 15.49
N VAL A 31 6.84 5.88 14.42
CA VAL A 31 7.89 6.87 14.19
C VAL A 31 7.86 7.95 15.25
N LYS A 32 6.69 8.24 15.79
CA LYS A 32 6.52 9.27 16.79
C LYS A 32 7.00 8.87 18.18
N LYS A 33 7.15 7.59 18.44
CA LYS A 33 7.52 7.12 19.77
C LYS A 33 8.87 7.66 20.16
N PRO A 34 9.00 8.17 21.37
CA PRO A 34 10.30 8.66 21.81
C PRO A 34 11.25 7.51 22.08
N VAL A 35 12.51 7.76 21.85
CA VAL A 35 13.55 6.78 22.17
C VAL A 35 13.77 6.81 23.67
N ASP A 36 13.83 5.63 24.29
CA ASP A 36 14.04 5.51 25.70
C ASP A 36 15.37 6.19 26.07
N PRO A 37 15.35 7.16 26.97
CA PRO A 37 16.57 7.87 27.33
C PRO A 37 17.60 6.98 28.03
N GLU A 38 17.15 5.84 28.54
CA GLU A 38 18.07 4.93 29.20
C GLU A 38 18.85 4.08 28.19
N VAL A 39 18.38 4.01 26.97
CA VAL A 39 19.05 3.25 25.92
C VAL A 39 20.19 4.06 25.37
N SER A 40 21.35 3.43 25.25
CA SER A 40 22.53 4.13 24.73
C SER A 40 23.37 3.17 23.91
N GLY A 41 24.43 3.68 23.32
CA GLY A 41 25.37 2.88 22.57
C GLY A 41 24.75 2.26 21.33
N SER A 42 25.12 1.03 21.06
CA SER A 42 24.64 0.36 19.84
C SER A 42 23.15 0.09 19.87
N ALA A 43 22.59 -0.10 21.07
CA ALA A 43 21.15 -0.32 21.18
C ALA A 43 20.38 0.93 20.76
N ARG A 44 20.88 2.10 21.15
CA ARG A 44 20.23 3.35 20.76
C ARG A 44 20.35 3.56 19.26
N LYS A 45 21.50 3.23 18.71
CA LYS A 45 21.69 3.37 17.29
C LYS A 45 20.75 2.47 16.52
N ALA A 46 20.59 1.23 16.98
CA ALA A 46 19.68 0.29 16.34
C ALA A 46 18.25 0.79 16.38
N GLU A 47 17.86 1.38 17.50
CA GLU A 47 16.52 1.90 17.65
C GLU A 47 16.27 3.06 16.69
N LEU A 48 17.24 3.96 16.57
CA LEU A 48 17.12 5.09 15.66
C LEU A 48 17.08 4.63 14.20
N GLN A 49 17.84 3.60 13.87
CA GLN A 49 17.82 3.04 12.53
C GLN A 49 16.47 2.41 12.23
N SER A 50 15.90 1.74 13.21
CA SER A 50 14.59 1.12 13.05
C SER A 50 13.53 2.16 12.79
N ILE A 51 13.58 3.27 13.52
CA ILE A 51 12.63 4.36 13.31
C ILE A 51 12.78 4.94 11.92
N LYS A 52 14.03 5.14 11.50
CA LYS A 52 14.28 5.67 10.17
C LYS A 52 13.74 4.75 9.10
N GLN A 53 13.96 3.44 9.25
CA GLN A 53 13.48 2.49 8.27
C GLN A 53 11.96 2.49 8.20
N THR A 54 11.31 2.57 9.36
CA THR A 54 9.85 2.62 9.40
C THR A 54 9.34 3.86 8.68
N ALA A 55 10.03 4.99 8.86
CA ALA A 55 9.63 6.23 8.19
C ALA A 55 9.76 6.11 6.67
N ILE A 56 10.83 5.47 6.22
CA ILE A 56 11.03 5.26 4.79
C ILE A 56 9.96 4.33 4.23
N ASP A 57 9.70 3.25 4.94
CA ASP A 57 8.67 2.29 4.51
C ASP A 57 7.30 2.96 4.47
N CYS A 58 7.03 3.81 5.44
CA CYS A 58 5.76 4.53 5.48
C CYS A 58 5.63 5.46 4.28
N LYS A 59 6.69 6.16 3.94
CA LYS A 59 6.68 7.04 2.79
C LYS A 59 6.41 6.27 1.51
N GLU A 60 7.04 5.11 1.38
CA GLU A 60 6.85 4.29 0.20
C GLU A 60 5.43 3.78 0.11
N LEU A 61 4.87 3.41 1.24
CA LEU A 61 3.50 2.92 1.27
C LEU A 61 2.51 4.03 0.88
N ILE A 62 2.80 5.25 1.31
CA ILE A 62 1.96 6.38 0.94
C ILE A 62 1.97 6.58 -0.58
N VAL A 63 3.14 6.46 -1.19
CA VAL A 63 3.25 6.62 -2.64
C VAL A 63 2.51 5.49 -3.36
N GLU A 64 2.64 4.27 -2.86
CA GLU A 64 1.96 3.15 -3.49
C GLU A 64 0.45 3.27 -3.37
N ARG A 65 -0.02 3.80 -2.25
CA ARG A 65 -1.45 4.00 -2.07
C ARG A 65 -1.96 5.04 -3.07
N GLN A 66 -1.15 6.05 -3.32
CA GLN A 66 -1.49 7.08 -4.28
C GLN A 66 -1.62 6.50 -5.68
N ARG A 67 -0.70 5.62 -6.04
CA ARG A 67 -0.76 4.96 -7.35
C ARG A 67 -1.99 4.09 -7.48
N LEU A 68 -2.32 3.39 -6.41
CA LEU A 68 -3.50 2.54 -6.39
C LEU A 68 -4.75 3.39 -6.53
N GLU A 69 -4.77 4.53 -5.88
CA GLU A 69 -5.90 5.45 -5.96
C GLU A 69 -6.09 5.94 -7.39
N GLN A 70 -4.99 6.25 -8.07
CA GLN A 70 -5.07 6.69 -9.45
C GLN A 70 -5.60 5.56 -10.34
N MET A 71 -5.14 4.34 -10.09
CA MET A 71 -5.62 3.20 -10.85
C MET A 71 -7.13 3.03 -10.70
N VAL A 72 -7.62 3.17 -9.46
CA VAL A 72 -9.05 3.04 -9.22
C VAL A 72 -9.82 4.13 -9.96
N LYS A 73 -9.29 5.33 -9.99
CA LYS A 73 -9.94 6.41 -10.71
C LYS A 73 -10.02 6.09 -12.20
N ASP A 74 -8.95 5.57 -12.75
CA ASP A 74 -8.92 5.21 -14.15
C ASP A 74 -9.92 4.10 -14.46
N LEU A 75 -9.99 3.12 -13.58
CA LEU A 75 -10.92 2.02 -13.77
C LEU A 75 -12.37 2.50 -13.75
N LYS A 76 -12.65 3.44 -12.87
CA LYS A 76 -13.99 3.98 -12.77
C LYS A 76 -14.37 4.76 -14.01
N GLN A 77 -13.41 5.48 -14.56
CA GLN A 77 -13.68 6.26 -15.77
C GLN A 77 -13.86 5.40 -17.00
N ASN A 78 -13.12 4.32 -17.09
CA ASN A 78 -13.15 3.47 -18.26
C ASN A 78 -14.10 2.30 -18.17
N GLY A 79 -14.80 2.18 -17.06
CA GLY A 79 -15.67 1.03 -16.90
C GLY A 79 -14.91 -0.13 -16.30
N GLU A 80 -15.37 -0.58 -15.15
CA GLU A 80 -14.63 -1.57 -14.39
C GLU A 80 -14.51 -2.90 -15.12
N ILE A 81 -15.58 -3.33 -15.73
CA ILE A 81 -15.56 -4.63 -16.39
C ILE A 81 -14.56 -4.65 -17.53
N GLU A 82 -14.59 -3.64 -18.33
CA GLU A 82 -13.70 -3.55 -19.46
C GLU A 82 -12.25 -3.39 -19.02
N ALA A 83 -12.05 -2.54 -18.06
CA ALA A 83 -10.71 -2.30 -17.55
C ALA A 83 -10.16 -3.52 -16.84
N ALA A 84 -11.00 -4.23 -16.11
CA ALA A 84 -10.56 -5.43 -15.43
C ALA A 84 -10.13 -6.49 -16.42
N LYS A 85 -10.84 -6.55 -17.54
CA LYS A 85 -10.49 -7.47 -18.57
C LYS A 85 -9.12 -7.14 -19.14
N ASP A 86 -8.87 -5.85 -19.35
CA ASP A 86 -7.59 -5.41 -19.82
C ASP A 86 -6.49 -5.80 -18.86
N TYR A 87 -6.72 -5.65 -17.59
CA TYR A 87 -5.71 -5.98 -16.61
C TYR A 87 -5.45 -7.47 -16.56
N SER A 88 -6.47 -8.28 -16.75
CA SER A 88 -6.25 -9.71 -16.66
C SER A 88 -5.65 -10.29 -17.93
N SER A 89 -5.97 -9.74 -19.08
CA SER A 89 -5.38 -10.29 -20.28
C SER A 89 -4.39 -9.32 -20.92
N GLY A 90 -4.73 -8.07 -21.01
CA GLY A 90 -3.84 -7.10 -21.60
C GLY A 90 -2.62 -6.81 -20.77
N PHE A 91 -2.79 -6.90 -19.47
CA PHE A 91 -1.70 -6.66 -18.54
C PHE A 91 -0.61 -7.72 -18.72
N ALA A 92 -1.02 -8.96 -18.79
CA ALA A 92 -0.08 -10.04 -18.99
C ALA A 92 0.62 -9.91 -20.34
N GLU A 93 -0.11 -9.52 -21.34
CA GLU A 93 0.47 -9.33 -22.63
C GLU A 93 1.51 -8.24 -22.65
N ARG A 94 1.22 -7.14 -21.98
CA ARG A 94 2.16 -6.06 -21.91
C ARG A 94 3.44 -6.47 -21.26
N PHE A 95 3.35 -7.28 -20.25
CA PHE A 95 4.53 -7.71 -19.54
C PHE A 95 5.28 -8.84 -20.23
N SER A 96 4.63 -9.53 -21.11
CA SER A 96 5.34 -10.57 -21.82
C SER A 96 6.04 -10.04 -23.06
N LYS A 97 5.80 -8.82 -23.41
CA LYS A 97 6.55 -8.24 -24.52
C LYS A 97 7.91 -7.78 -24.08
#